data_603f1ba0c180a455ec0e8505eadf083c
#
_entry.id   603f1ba0c180a455ec0e8505eadf083c
#
_cell.length_a   1.000
_cell.length_b   1.000
_cell.length_c   1.000
_cell.angle_alpha   90.00
_cell.angle_beta   90.00
_cell.angle_gamma   90.00
#
_symmetry.space_group_name_H-M   'P 1'
#
loop_
_entity.id
_entity.type
_entity.pdbx_description
1 polymer ?
#
loop_
_entity_poly.entity_id
_entity_poly.type
_entity_poly.pdbx_seq_one_letter_code
_entity_poly.pdbx_strand_id
1 'polypeptide(L)'
;MRITANQVTLARLFLLPVPVAMIYRNTHAMMLGALFVYILLGLTDALDGYLARKHGSTPLGALLDPVVDKIFLVAGYVPLADFQILPTTLVAILFIREVAVTALRSIALEEGFAFTTSTIAKLKTTVQMAGAGFILLIWLFPDEGKILPILGIATAAAAVPAIVALARGRKPSWMAWSAVAWIGAIWVVRLLVPAPAAILVILVVIVALTVYTGLEYAWGMRRVLATRFRRSPLEAARFAGLSLAVPVFYLPALDRPDDPTVSILGLLAAELAIGGVDNSLAQAGHIRGPLPDLARSGTQAVCGAVLLWALFSGGGGDLALGATLIALATTLAELSVRLWRNRTDLLSPGLTS
;
A
#
# COMPACT_ATOMS: atom_id res chain seq x y z
N MET A 1 -21.45 15.44 -19.15
CA MET A 1 -20.79 14.14 -18.89
C MET A 1 -20.92 13.83 -17.39
N ARG A 2 -21.35 12.62 -17.00
CA ARG A 2 -21.38 12.23 -15.59
C ARG A 2 -20.04 11.57 -15.25
N ILE A 3 -19.34 12.09 -14.24
CA ILE A 3 -18.10 11.49 -13.73
C ILE A 3 -18.47 10.14 -13.09
N THR A 4 -17.81 9.07 -13.49
CA THR A 4 -18.00 7.72 -12.95
C THR A 4 -16.92 7.40 -11.90
N ALA A 5 -17.21 6.50 -10.95
CA ALA A 5 -16.24 6.04 -9.96
C ALA A 5 -14.93 5.55 -10.63
N ASN A 6 -15.03 4.74 -11.67
CA ASN A 6 -13.86 4.24 -12.40
C ASN A 6 -12.97 5.34 -12.99
N GLN A 7 -13.56 6.43 -13.48
CA GLN A 7 -12.77 7.55 -14.00
C GLN A 7 -11.97 8.22 -12.89
N VAL A 8 -12.53 8.33 -11.68
CA VAL A 8 -11.84 8.90 -10.51
C VAL A 8 -10.69 7.98 -10.08
N THR A 9 -10.95 6.67 -9.96
CA THR A 9 -9.92 5.67 -9.60
C THR A 9 -8.80 5.63 -10.63
N LEU A 10 -9.11 5.64 -11.94
CA LEU A 10 -8.09 5.69 -13.01
C LEU A 10 -7.30 7.00 -12.98
N ALA A 11 -7.97 8.14 -12.82
CA ALA A 11 -7.29 9.43 -12.70
C ALA A 11 -6.33 9.44 -11.51
N ARG A 12 -6.74 8.90 -10.35
CA ARG A 12 -5.87 8.72 -9.19
C ARG A 12 -4.64 7.89 -9.52
N LEU A 13 -4.80 6.74 -10.19
CA LEU A 13 -3.68 5.88 -10.59
C LEU A 13 -2.67 6.63 -11.47
N PHE A 14 -3.14 7.34 -12.49
CA PHE A 14 -2.27 8.09 -13.41
C PHE A 14 -1.63 9.33 -12.78
N LEU A 15 -2.24 9.89 -11.74
CA LEU A 15 -1.71 11.06 -11.03
C LEU A 15 -0.77 10.70 -9.87
N LEU A 16 -0.75 9.46 -9.39
CA LEU A 16 0.14 9.02 -8.30
C LEU A 16 1.64 9.23 -8.56
N PRO A 17 2.18 9.11 -9.78
CA PRO A 17 3.59 9.47 -10.04
C PRO A 17 3.91 10.95 -9.81
N VAL A 18 2.92 11.85 -9.85
CA VAL A 18 3.14 13.30 -9.71
C VAL A 18 3.70 13.66 -8.33
N PRO A 19 3.06 13.33 -7.19
CA PRO A 19 3.62 13.63 -5.88
C PRO A 19 4.98 12.95 -5.66
N VAL A 20 5.19 11.73 -6.18
CA VAL A 20 6.48 11.05 -6.14
C VAL A 20 7.55 11.89 -6.85
N ALA A 21 7.32 12.28 -8.11
CA ALA A 21 8.25 13.11 -8.87
C ALA A 21 8.52 14.47 -8.20
N MET A 22 7.50 15.06 -7.54
CA MET A 22 7.66 16.30 -6.78
C MET A 22 8.55 16.10 -5.55
N ILE A 23 8.43 14.99 -4.81
CA ILE A 23 9.30 14.67 -3.67
C ILE A 23 10.76 14.58 -4.14
N TYR A 24 11.03 13.90 -5.27
CA TYR A 24 12.39 13.76 -5.82
C TYR A 24 13.01 15.07 -6.36
N ARG A 25 12.23 16.16 -6.50
CA ARG A 25 12.82 17.49 -6.75
C ARG A 25 13.52 18.06 -5.51
N ASN A 26 13.33 17.48 -4.36
CA ASN A 26 14.01 17.78 -3.09
C ASN A 26 14.05 19.27 -2.72
N THR A 27 12.99 20.01 -3.01
CA THR A 27 12.82 21.39 -2.54
C THR A 27 11.61 21.48 -1.61
N HIS A 28 11.69 22.34 -0.58
CA HIS A 28 10.59 22.49 0.39
C HIS A 28 9.24 22.80 -0.30
N ALA A 29 9.24 23.66 -1.31
CA ALA A 29 8.03 24.01 -2.07
C ALA A 29 7.46 22.81 -2.83
N MET A 30 8.30 21.99 -3.47
CA MET A 30 7.86 20.78 -4.20
C MET A 30 7.36 19.69 -3.26
N MET A 31 8.01 19.49 -2.13
CA MET A 31 7.53 18.52 -1.12
C MET A 31 6.21 18.96 -0.50
N LEU A 32 6.03 20.27 -0.24
CA LEU A 32 4.75 20.81 0.21
C LEU A 32 3.66 20.64 -0.87
N GLY A 33 3.99 20.88 -2.14
CA GLY A 33 3.12 20.59 -3.27
C GLY A 33 2.78 19.11 -3.38
N ALA A 34 3.76 18.22 -3.18
CA ALA A 34 3.56 16.77 -3.15
C ALA A 34 2.59 16.36 -2.05
N LEU A 35 2.76 16.89 -0.84
CA LEU A 35 1.84 16.67 0.28
C LEU A 35 0.40 17.09 -0.08
N PHE A 36 0.24 18.27 -0.68
CA PHE A 36 -1.06 18.77 -1.12
C PHE A 36 -1.71 17.84 -2.16
N VAL A 37 -0.95 17.43 -3.19
CA VAL A 37 -1.44 16.49 -4.22
C VAL A 37 -1.76 15.13 -3.59
N TYR A 38 -0.92 14.62 -2.70
CA TYR A 38 -1.15 13.36 -2.01
C TYR A 38 -2.45 13.37 -1.18
N ILE A 39 -2.71 14.47 -0.47
CA ILE A 39 -3.96 14.67 0.28
C ILE A 39 -5.16 14.70 -0.68
N LEU A 40 -5.07 15.46 -1.79
CA LEU A 40 -6.15 15.51 -2.78
C LEU A 40 -6.45 14.13 -3.35
N LEU A 41 -5.43 13.36 -3.72
CA LEU A 41 -5.60 11.99 -4.22
C LEU A 41 -6.20 11.06 -3.17
N GLY A 42 -5.83 11.20 -1.89
CA GLY A 42 -6.47 10.48 -0.78
C GLY A 42 -7.95 10.84 -0.59
N LEU A 43 -8.31 12.11 -0.78
CA LEU A 43 -9.71 12.54 -0.69
C LEU A 43 -10.55 12.04 -1.87
N THR A 44 -9.94 11.83 -3.05
CA THR A 44 -10.67 11.26 -4.20
C THR A 44 -11.13 9.83 -3.95
N ASP A 45 -10.46 9.07 -3.08
CA ASP A 45 -10.90 7.74 -2.63
C ASP A 45 -12.27 7.77 -1.91
N ALA A 46 -12.48 8.76 -1.07
CA ALA A 46 -13.79 8.95 -0.46
C ALA A 46 -14.88 9.32 -1.47
N LEU A 47 -14.48 10.03 -2.56
CA LEU A 47 -15.40 10.46 -3.62
C LEU A 47 -15.79 9.28 -4.52
N ASP A 48 -14.83 8.43 -4.96
CA ASP A 48 -15.16 7.27 -5.80
C ASP A 48 -16.00 6.25 -5.03
N GLY A 49 -15.70 6.00 -3.74
CA GLY A 49 -16.54 5.20 -2.86
C GLY A 49 -17.97 5.75 -2.69
N TYR A 50 -18.14 7.08 -2.64
CA TYR A 50 -19.48 7.70 -2.64
C TYR A 50 -20.21 7.50 -3.98
N LEU A 51 -19.52 7.71 -5.11
CA LEU A 51 -20.06 7.54 -6.45
C LEU A 51 -20.44 6.07 -6.72
N ALA A 52 -19.62 5.12 -6.31
CA ALA A 52 -19.88 3.69 -6.43
C ALA A 52 -21.16 3.27 -5.66
N ARG A 53 -21.35 3.77 -4.44
CA ARG A 53 -22.57 3.51 -3.66
C ARG A 53 -23.82 4.12 -4.31
N LYS A 54 -23.68 5.26 -5.00
CA LYS A 54 -24.80 5.96 -5.63
C LYS A 54 -25.19 5.42 -7.00
N HIS A 55 -24.23 4.95 -7.78
CA HIS A 55 -24.43 4.56 -9.19
C HIS A 55 -24.21 3.06 -9.45
N GLY A 56 -23.84 2.29 -8.43
CA GLY A 56 -23.44 0.89 -8.52
C GLY A 56 -21.92 0.72 -8.74
N SER A 57 -21.39 -0.38 -8.23
CA SER A 57 -20.01 -0.81 -8.49
C SER A 57 -19.90 -1.47 -9.86
N THR A 58 -18.77 -1.28 -10.52
CA THR A 58 -18.47 -1.93 -11.80
C THR A 58 -17.37 -2.98 -11.61
N PRO A 59 -17.28 -4.02 -12.47
CA PRO A 59 -16.20 -5.02 -12.41
C PRO A 59 -14.81 -4.39 -12.44
N LEU A 60 -14.62 -3.39 -13.30
CA LEU A 60 -13.35 -2.68 -13.41
C LEU A 60 -13.01 -1.90 -12.13
N GLY A 61 -13.98 -1.25 -11.48
CA GLY A 61 -13.78 -0.58 -10.19
C GLY A 61 -13.39 -1.56 -9.10
N ALA A 62 -14.10 -2.67 -8.98
CA ALA A 62 -13.80 -3.71 -7.99
C ALA A 62 -12.39 -4.29 -8.14
N LEU A 63 -11.84 -4.34 -9.38
CA LEU A 63 -10.46 -4.73 -9.65
C LEU A 63 -9.46 -3.61 -9.30
N LEU A 64 -9.75 -2.37 -9.73
CA LEU A 64 -8.81 -1.26 -9.66
C LEU A 64 -8.63 -0.71 -8.24
N ASP A 65 -9.72 -0.59 -7.47
CA ASP A 65 -9.69 0.04 -6.15
C ASP A 65 -8.64 -0.60 -5.21
N PRO A 66 -8.61 -1.95 -5.00
CA PRO A 66 -7.60 -2.56 -4.15
C PRO A 66 -6.17 -2.43 -4.67
N VAL A 67 -5.99 -2.29 -5.99
CA VAL A 67 -4.67 -2.10 -6.62
C VAL A 67 -4.18 -0.67 -6.37
N VAL A 68 -5.04 0.33 -6.67
CA VAL A 68 -4.69 1.75 -6.53
C VAL A 68 -4.40 2.11 -5.07
N ASP A 69 -5.14 1.57 -4.11
CA ASP A 69 -4.89 1.76 -2.68
C ASP A 69 -3.49 1.31 -2.26
N LYS A 70 -3.01 0.18 -2.80
CA LYS A 70 -1.68 -0.32 -2.49
C LYS A 70 -0.58 0.48 -3.18
N ILE A 71 -0.79 0.88 -4.44
CA ILE A 71 0.15 1.77 -5.15
C ILE A 71 0.22 3.13 -4.45
N PHE A 72 -0.88 3.61 -3.87
CA PHE A 72 -0.91 4.81 -3.05
C PHE A 72 0.01 4.70 -1.82
N LEU A 73 0.06 3.53 -1.16
CA LEU A 73 1.01 3.28 -0.06
C LEU A 73 2.45 3.28 -0.55
N VAL A 74 2.74 2.66 -1.71
CA VAL A 74 4.08 2.68 -2.32
C VAL A 74 4.52 4.13 -2.56
N ALA A 75 3.67 4.94 -3.19
CA ALA A 75 3.94 6.34 -3.47
C ALA A 75 4.16 7.19 -2.20
N GLY A 76 3.52 6.82 -1.09
CA GLY A 76 3.64 7.53 0.18
C GLY A 76 4.86 7.12 1.01
N TYR A 77 5.20 5.84 1.09
CA TYR A 77 6.21 5.34 2.04
C TYR A 77 7.60 5.15 1.42
N VAL A 78 7.69 4.69 0.17
CA VAL A 78 8.99 4.36 -0.43
C VAL A 78 9.86 5.60 -0.64
N PRO A 79 9.34 6.75 -1.16
CA PRO A 79 10.15 7.96 -1.24
C PRO A 79 10.63 8.46 0.13
N LEU A 80 9.81 8.33 1.17
CA LEU A 80 10.19 8.76 2.52
C LEU A 80 11.28 7.85 3.12
N ALA A 81 11.29 6.56 2.77
CA ALA A 81 12.36 5.65 3.15
C ALA A 81 13.65 5.98 2.39
N ASP A 82 13.58 6.23 1.10
CA ASP A 82 14.71 6.63 0.26
C ASP A 82 15.38 7.93 0.74
N PHE A 83 14.59 8.91 1.14
CA PHE A 83 15.11 10.13 1.79
C PHE A 83 15.54 9.93 3.25
N GLN A 84 15.63 8.69 3.73
CA GLN A 84 16.02 8.34 5.11
C GLN A 84 15.16 9.03 6.21
N ILE A 85 13.96 9.47 5.84
CA ILE A 85 12.97 10.00 6.79
C ILE A 85 12.37 8.86 7.60
N LEU A 86 12.24 7.68 6.99
CA LEU A 86 11.72 6.45 7.58
C LEU A 86 12.77 5.34 7.55
N PRO A 87 12.90 4.54 8.63
CA PRO A 87 13.72 3.33 8.60
C PRO A 87 13.20 2.35 7.55
N THR A 88 14.04 2.00 6.56
CA THR A 88 13.70 1.07 5.47
C THR A 88 13.24 -0.29 5.96
N THR A 89 13.77 -0.77 7.08
CA THR A 89 13.37 -2.03 7.72
C THR A 89 11.90 -2.03 8.15
N LEU A 90 11.39 -0.93 8.74
CA LEU A 90 9.99 -0.82 9.14
C LEU A 90 9.07 -0.72 7.91
N VAL A 91 9.51 -0.01 6.87
CA VAL A 91 8.80 0.06 5.59
C VAL A 91 8.77 -1.31 4.92
N ALA A 92 9.87 -2.07 4.96
CA ALA A 92 9.91 -3.46 4.46
C ALA A 92 8.90 -4.36 5.18
N ILE A 93 8.83 -4.31 6.52
CA ILE A 93 7.85 -5.07 7.31
C ILE A 93 6.42 -4.70 6.91
N LEU A 94 6.13 -3.42 6.69
CA LEU A 94 4.84 -2.95 6.21
C LEU A 94 4.48 -3.61 4.87
N PHE A 95 5.39 -3.61 3.90
CA PHE A 95 5.13 -4.17 2.57
C PHE A 95 5.15 -5.70 2.54
N ILE A 96 5.98 -6.38 3.35
CA ILE A 96 5.89 -7.84 3.54
C ILE A 96 4.46 -8.21 3.91
N ARG A 97 3.89 -7.49 4.88
CA ARG A 97 2.52 -7.75 5.31
C ARG A 97 1.49 -7.44 4.22
N GLU A 98 1.63 -6.33 3.48
CA GLU A 98 0.68 -5.98 2.41
C GLU A 98 0.66 -7.05 1.31
N VAL A 99 1.81 -7.55 0.89
CA VAL A 99 1.91 -8.63 -0.10
C VAL A 99 1.41 -9.95 0.47
N ALA A 100 1.83 -10.32 1.70
CA ALA A 100 1.43 -11.55 2.35
C ALA A 100 -0.10 -11.66 2.52
N VAL A 101 -0.76 -10.61 3.02
CA VAL A 101 -2.23 -10.63 3.17
C VAL A 101 -2.94 -10.65 1.82
N THR A 102 -2.34 -10.07 0.78
CA THR A 102 -2.88 -10.17 -0.58
C THR A 102 -2.82 -11.61 -1.09
N ALA A 103 -1.69 -12.29 -0.90
CA ALA A 103 -1.55 -13.70 -1.24
C ALA A 103 -2.47 -14.60 -0.41
N LEU A 104 -2.62 -14.32 0.90
CA LEU A 104 -3.58 -15.03 1.77
C LEU A 104 -5.02 -14.86 1.29
N ARG A 105 -5.38 -13.68 0.82
CA ARG A 105 -6.74 -13.42 0.29
C ARG A 105 -7.01 -14.24 -0.98
N SER A 106 -6.03 -14.36 -1.88
CA SER A 106 -6.16 -15.23 -3.05
C SER A 106 -6.39 -16.68 -2.62
N ILE A 107 -5.60 -17.20 -1.69
CA ILE A 107 -5.75 -18.56 -1.14
C ILE A 107 -7.15 -18.74 -0.51
N ALA A 108 -7.63 -17.76 0.26
CA ALA A 108 -8.95 -17.82 0.89
C ALA A 108 -10.07 -17.92 -0.14
N LEU A 109 -9.99 -17.11 -1.20
CA LEU A 109 -10.98 -17.10 -2.29
C LEU A 109 -10.98 -18.42 -3.07
N GLU A 110 -9.79 -18.98 -3.38
CA GLU A 110 -9.63 -20.27 -4.04
C GLU A 110 -10.22 -21.43 -3.21
N GLU A 111 -10.16 -21.34 -1.88
CA GLU A 111 -10.71 -22.37 -0.96
C GLU A 111 -12.18 -22.09 -0.55
N GLY A 112 -12.82 -21.08 -1.14
CA GLY A 112 -14.21 -20.70 -0.83
C GLY A 112 -14.40 -20.16 0.59
N PHE A 113 -13.33 -19.65 1.22
CA PHE A 113 -13.38 -19.11 2.58
C PHE A 113 -13.80 -17.65 2.55
N ALA A 114 -14.99 -17.36 3.08
CA ALA A 114 -15.49 -15.99 3.17
C ALA A 114 -14.90 -15.28 4.39
N PHE A 115 -14.22 -14.15 4.16
CA PHE A 115 -13.76 -13.26 5.23
C PHE A 115 -14.70 -12.08 5.43
N THR A 116 -15.09 -11.88 6.68
CA THR A 116 -15.63 -10.58 7.11
C THR A 116 -14.46 -9.67 7.50
N THR A 117 -14.30 -8.55 6.80
CA THR A 117 -13.30 -7.54 7.17
C THR A 117 -13.63 -6.96 8.54
N SER A 118 -12.73 -7.12 9.51
CA SER A 118 -12.90 -6.56 10.85
C SER A 118 -12.90 -5.02 10.79
N THR A 119 -13.54 -4.39 11.75
CA THR A 119 -13.57 -2.92 11.88
C THR A 119 -12.15 -2.35 12.01
N ILE A 120 -11.24 -3.10 12.68
CA ILE A 120 -9.83 -2.75 12.84
C ILE A 120 -9.11 -2.76 11.49
N ALA A 121 -9.44 -3.68 10.58
CA ALA A 121 -8.86 -3.73 9.25
C ALA A 121 -9.24 -2.49 8.39
N LYS A 122 -10.42 -1.93 8.58
CA LYS A 122 -10.83 -0.66 7.94
C LYS A 122 -10.06 0.53 8.51
N LEU A 123 -9.90 0.58 9.84
CA LEU A 123 -9.10 1.60 10.51
C LEU A 123 -7.65 1.60 10.02
N LYS A 124 -7.04 0.41 9.91
CA LYS A 124 -5.67 0.23 9.43
C LYS A 124 -5.42 0.96 8.10
N THR A 125 -6.30 0.80 7.12
CA THR A 125 -6.11 1.44 5.79
C THR A 125 -6.13 2.96 5.89
N THR A 126 -7.08 3.53 6.65
CA THR A 126 -7.15 4.99 6.88
C THR A 126 -5.89 5.49 7.60
N VAL A 127 -5.45 4.78 8.64
CA VAL A 127 -4.24 5.11 9.43
C VAL A 127 -2.98 5.05 8.57
N GLN A 128 -2.85 4.05 7.70
CA GLN A 128 -1.72 3.92 6.78
C GLN A 128 -1.70 5.05 5.74
N MET A 129 -2.81 5.28 5.04
CA MET A 129 -2.87 6.30 4.00
C MET A 129 -2.62 7.71 4.56
N ALA A 130 -3.30 8.07 5.64
CA ALA A 130 -3.11 9.37 6.28
C ALA A 130 -1.73 9.49 6.95
N GLY A 131 -1.19 8.39 7.48
CA GLY A 131 0.07 8.36 8.20
C GLY A 131 1.25 8.85 7.40
N ALA A 132 1.38 8.43 6.13
CA ALA A 132 2.44 8.92 5.24
C ALA A 132 2.37 10.45 5.06
N GLY A 133 1.16 10.99 4.88
CA GLY A 133 0.95 12.43 4.77
C GLY A 133 1.33 13.19 6.06
N PHE A 134 0.95 12.68 7.24
CA PHE A 134 1.32 13.30 8.52
C PHE A 134 2.82 13.21 8.81
N ILE A 135 3.48 12.11 8.44
CA ILE A 135 4.93 11.96 8.55
C ILE A 135 5.63 13.02 7.70
N LEU A 136 5.24 13.16 6.43
CA LEU A 136 5.79 14.18 5.55
C LEU A 136 5.51 15.60 6.07
N LEU A 137 4.31 15.85 6.60
CA LEU A 137 3.94 17.14 7.20
C LEU A 137 4.84 17.49 8.39
N ILE A 138 5.06 16.55 9.33
CA ILE A 138 5.91 16.77 10.51
C ILE A 138 7.37 16.98 10.10
N TRP A 139 7.83 16.25 9.07
CA TRP A 139 9.18 16.42 8.54
C TRP A 139 9.38 17.79 7.88
N LEU A 140 8.37 18.29 7.13
CA LEU A 140 8.40 19.61 6.51
C LEU A 140 8.34 20.77 7.53
N PHE A 141 7.67 20.57 8.65
CA PHE A 141 7.49 21.56 9.69
C PHE A 141 7.98 21.02 11.05
N PRO A 142 9.32 20.88 11.24
CA PRO A 142 9.85 20.35 12.49
C PRO A 142 9.69 21.32 13.68
N ASP A 143 9.47 22.60 13.43
CA ASP A 143 9.24 23.64 14.45
C ASP A 143 7.85 23.46 15.10
N GLU A 144 7.85 23.39 16.44
CA GLU A 144 6.64 23.21 17.24
C GLU A 144 5.67 24.37 17.09
N GLY A 145 6.19 25.59 16.99
CA GLY A 145 5.38 26.79 16.82
C GLY A 145 4.54 26.77 15.54
N LYS A 146 4.97 26.04 14.52
CA LYS A 146 4.26 25.89 13.24
C LYS A 146 3.40 24.65 13.21
N ILE A 147 3.96 23.48 13.58
CA ILE A 147 3.28 22.19 13.38
C ILE A 147 2.12 21.97 14.35
N LEU A 148 2.26 22.39 15.62
CA LEU A 148 1.21 22.16 16.62
C LEU A 148 -0.11 22.87 16.29
N PRO A 149 -0.12 24.15 15.85
CA PRO A 149 -1.36 24.78 15.36
C PRO A 149 -1.96 24.07 14.15
N ILE A 150 -1.13 23.61 13.19
CA ILE A 150 -1.60 22.88 12.01
C ILE A 150 -2.29 21.57 12.43
N LEU A 151 -1.67 20.78 13.31
CA LEU A 151 -2.24 19.53 13.81
C LEU A 151 -3.50 19.78 14.66
N GLY A 152 -3.52 20.86 15.45
CA GLY A 152 -4.70 21.27 16.21
C GLY A 152 -5.87 21.61 15.30
N ILE A 153 -5.64 22.41 14.25
CA ILE A 153 -6.65 22.74 13.21
C ILE A 153 -7.11 21.48 12.50
N ALA A 154 -6.19 20.59 12.12
CA ALA A 154 -6.54 19.31 11.46
C ALA A 154 -7.41 18.42 12.37
N THR A 155 -7.10 18.36 13.67
CA THR A 155 -7.91 17.63 14.66
C THR A 155 -9.31 18.25 14.81
N ALA A 156 -9.39 19.58 14.90
CA ALA A 156 -10.67 20.30 14.95
C ALA A 156 -11.50 20.07 13.66
N ALA A 157 -10.87 20.15 12.50
CA ALA A 157 -11.53 19.87 11.22
C ALA A 157 -12.03 18.44 11.13
N ALA A 158 -11.28 17.45 11.61
CA ALA A 158 -11.71 16.06 11.69
C ALA A 158 -12.91 15.84 12.62
N ALA A 159 -13.09 16.71 13.63
CA ALA A 159 -14.25 16.63 14.53
C ALA A 159 -15.55 17.19 13.92
N VAL A 160 -15.48 18.03 12.88
CA VAL A 160 -16.64 18.67 12.27
C VAL A 160 -17.75 17.68 11.85
N PRO A 161 -17.46 16.56 11.17
CA PRO A 161 -18.51 15.58 10.81
C PRO A 161 -19.21 14.98 12.02
N ALA A 162 -18.46 14.73 13.11
CA ALA A 162 -19.05 14.20 14.35
C ALA A 162 -19.92 15.26 15.05
N ILE A 163 -19.46 16.50 15.13
CA ILE A 163 -20.20 17.62 15.72
C ILE A 163 -21.50 17.89 14.93
N VAL A 164 -21.42 17.92 13.58
CA VAL A 164 -22.59 18.11 12.71
C VAL A 164 -23.61 16.97 12.86
N ALA A 165 -23.14 15.72 13.01
CA ALA A 165 -24.03 14.59 13.26
C ALA A 165 -24.78 14.76 14.60
N LEU A 166 -24.06 15.12 15.68
CA LEU A 166 -24.63 15.38 17.00
C LEU A 166 -25.64 16.55 16.97
N ALA A 167 -25.26 17.66 16.31
CA ALA A 167 -26.16 18.81 16.17
C ALA A 167 -27.46 18.50 15.41
N ARG A 168 -27.43 17.47 14.56
CA ARG A 168 -28.61 16.95 13.83
C ARG A 168 -29.34 15.84 14.59
N GLY A 169 -29.03 15.58 15.84
CA GLY A 169 -29.62 14.49 16.63
C GLY A 169 -29.24 13.08 16.14
N ARG A 170 -28.20 12.94 15.34
CA ARG A 170 -27.73 11.65 14.80
C ARG A 170 -26.48 11.19 15.55
N LYS A 171 -26.32 9.87 15.70
CA LYS A 171 -25.08 9.30 16.23
C LYS A 171 -23.95 9.47 15.21
N PRO A 172 -22.79 10.05 15.59
CA PRO A 172 -21.64 10.13 14.71
C PRO A 172 -21.16 8.75 14.27
N SER A 173 -20.67 8.65 13.05
CA SER A 173 -20.10 7.40 12.55
C SER A 173 -18.84 7.03 13.34
N TRP A 174 -18.58 5.74 13.49
CA TRP A 174 -17.34 5.26 14.08
C TRP A 174 -16.10 5.79 13.35
N MET A 175 -16.15 5.94 12.01
CA MET A 175 -15.06 6.50 11.21
C MET A 175 -14.76 7.96 11.57
N ALA A 176 -15.76 8.78 11.89
CA ALA A 176 -15.55 10.17 12.31
C ALA A 176 -14.76 10.22 13.63
N TRP A 177 -15.13 9.42 14.61
CA TRP A 177 -14.41 9.35 15.88
C TRP A 177 -13.00 8.77 15.74
N SER A 178 -12.80 7.78 14.88
CA SER A 178 -11.46 7.21 14.64
C SER A 178 -10.52 8.22 13.96
N ALA A 179 -11.02 9.06 13.06
CA ALA A 179 -10.23 10.12 12.45
C ALA A 179 -9.78 11.17 13.50
N VAL A 180 -10.70 11.62 14.36
CA VAL A 180 -10.38 12.54 15.46
C VAL A 180 -9.36 11.93 16.40
N ALA A 181 -9.57 10.68 16.81
CA ALA A 181 -8.66 9.98 17.72
C ALA A 181 -7.26 9.82 17.12
N TRP A 182 -7.16 9.46 15.82
CA TRP A 182 -5.87 9.29 15.16
C TRP A 182 -5.11 10.60 15.00
N ILE A 183 -5.75 11.65 14.48
CA ILE A 183 -5.09 12.96 14.28
C ILE A 183 -4.77 13.59 15.63
N GLY A 184 -5.68 13.50 16.62
CA GLY A 184 -5.44 13.95 17.97
C GLY A 184 -4.29 13.21 18.66
N ALA A 185 -4.17 11.90 18.46
CA ALA A 185 -3.03 11.12 18.96
C ALA A 185 -1.70 11.60 18.35
N ILE A 186 -1.66 11.87 17.04
CA ILE A 186 -0.48 12.44 16.37
C ILE A 186 -0.13 13.80 16.96
N TRP A 187 -1.11 14.66 17.20
CA TRP A 187 -0.91 15.97 17.84
C TRP A 187 -0.32 15.82 19.23
N VAL A 188 -0.88 14.94 20.08
CA VAL A 188 -0.36 14.67 21.43
C VAL A 188 1.05 14.10 21.38
N VAL A 189 1.33 13.14 20.50
CA VAL A 189 2.68 12.58 20.34
C VAL A 189 3.67 13.68 19.97
N ARG A 190 3.31 14.56 19.02
CA ARG A 190 4.20 15.66 18.61
C ARG A 190 4.36 16.74 19.69
N LEU A 191 3.40 16.88 20.57
CA LEU A 191 3.50 17.75 21.76
C LEU A 191 4.49 17.21 22.79
N LEU A 192 4.61 15.88 22.90
CA LEU A 192 5.40 15.22 23.95
C LEU A 192 6.84 14.90 23.52
N VAL A 193 7.09 14.74 22.20
CA VAL A 193 8.41 14.33 21.69
C VAL A 193 8.81 15.14 20.45
N PRO A 194 10.15 15.30 20.20
CA PRO A 194 10.66 16.02 19.03
C PRO A 194 10.26 15.34 17.72
N ALA A 195 10.30 16.09 16.60
CA ALA A 195 9.83 15.64 15.29
C ALA A 195 10.36 14.26 14.84
N PRO A 196 11.67 13.94 14.93
CA PRO A 196 12.17 12.63 14.52
C PRO A 196 11.57 11.47 15.34
N ALA A 197 11.44 11.66 16.66
CA ALA A 197 10.84 10.66 17.54
C ALA A 197 9.33 10.52 17.28
N ALA A 198 8.62 11.61 17.01
CA ALA A 198 7.20 11.57 16.64
C ALA A 198 6.98 10.78 15.34
N ILE A 199 7.79 11.03 14.31
CA ILE A 199 7.78 10.29 13.04
C ILE A 199 7.96 8.79 13.30
N LEU A 200 8.96 8.42 14.09
CA LEU A 200 9.22 7.02 14.42
C LEU A 200 8.07 6.37 15.18
N VAL A 201 7.51 7.04 16.18
CA VAL A 201 6.35 6.54 16.95
C VAL A 201 5.15 6.32 16.03
N ILE A 202 4.84 7.28 15.17
CA ILE A 202 3.73 7.16 14.20
C ILE A 202 3.95 5.96 13.29
N LEU A 203 5.15 5.80 12.72
CA LEU A 203 5.48 4.66 11.86
C LEU A 203 5.37 3.33 12.60
N VAL A 204 5.91 3.23 13.82
CA VAL A 204 5.84 2.01 14.65
C VAL A 204 4.39 1.64 14.93
N VAL A 205 3.53 2.60 15.26
CA VAL A 205 2.09 2.35 15.48
C VAL A 205 1.42 1.84 14.20
N ILE A 206 1.72 2.44 13.05
CA ILE A 206 1.20 2.00 11.75
C ILE A 206 1.64 0.57 11.43
N VAL A 207 2.94 0.27 11.60
CA VAL A 207 3.49 -1.07 11.34
C VAL A 207 2.90 -2.09 12.32
N ALA A 208 2.83 -1.78 13.61
CA ALA A 208 2.26 -2.67 14.62
C ALA A 208 0.79 -3.00 14.32
N LEU A 209 -0.03 -1.99 13.99
CA LEU A 209 -1.44 -2.19 13.61
C LEU A 209 -1.55 -3.02 12.32
N THR A 210 -0.65 -2.79 11.38
CA THR A 210 -0.59 -3.51 10.11
C THR A 210 -0.23 -4.97 10.33
N VAL A 211 0.80 -5.25 11.12
CA VAL A 211 1.21 -6.62 11.47
C VAL A 211 0.13 -7.33 12.27
N TYR A 212 -0.44 -6.67 13.28
CA TYR A 212 -1.53 -7.22 14.09
C TYR A 212 -2.71 -7.71 13.22
N THR A 213 -3.19 -6.84 12.33
CA THR A 213 -4.30 -7.21 11.43
C THR A 213 -3.92 -8.28 10.41
N GLY A 214 -2.63 -8.37 10.02
CA GLY A 214 -2.12 -9.46 9.19
C GLY A 214 -2.10 -10.80 9.92
N LEU A 215 -1.64 -10.81 11.18
CA LEU A 215 -1.64 -11.99 12.04
C LEU A 215 -3.05 -12.46 12.36
N GLU A 216 -3.97 -11.53 12.65
CA GLU A 216 -5.41 -11.85 12.84
C GLU A 216 -5.96 -12.60 11.62
N TYR A 217 -5.63 -12.12 10.41
CA TYR A 217 -6.04 -12.75 9.17
C TYR A 217 -5.43 -14.14 8.99
N ALA A 218 -4.12 -14.27 9.19
CA ALA A 218 -3.41 -15.56 9.10
C ALA A 218 -3.92 -16.57 10.16
N TRP A 219 -4.20 -16.09 11.37
CA TRP A 219 -4.75 -16.92 12.43
C TRP A 219 -6.14 -17.45 12.10
N GLY A 220 -7.01 -16.62 11.53
CA GLY A 220 -8.33 -17.04 11.03
C GLY A 220 -8.23 -18.17 10.00
N MET A 221 -7.19 -18.14 9.15
CA MET A 221 -6.94 -19.13 8.11
C MET A 221 -6.03 -20.29 8.50
N ARG A 222 -5.51 -20.36 9.71
CA ARG A 222 -4.45 -21.32 10.11
C ARG A 222 -4.72 -22.77 9.74
N ARG A 223 -5.98 -23.22 9.82
CA ARG A 223 -6.36 -24.60 9.45
C ARG A 223 -6.31 -24.82 7.94
N VAL A 224 -6.80 -23.88 7.16
CA VAL A 224 -6.78 -23.93 5.70
C VAL A 224 -5.33 -23.92 5.21
N LEU A 225 -4.52 -23.00 5.72
CA LEU A 225 -3.10 -22.88 5.37
C LEU A 225 -2.31 -24.13 5.73
N ALA A 226 -2.50 -24.65 6.97
CA ALA A 226 -1.82 -25.88 7.40
C ALA A 226 -2.17 -27.06 6.49
N THR A 227 -3.43 -27.21 6.09
CA THR A 227 -3.85 -28.29 5.19
C THR A 227 -3.27 -28.11 3.79
N ARG A 228 -3.33 -26.89 3.21
CA ARG A 228 -2.83 -26.59 1.87
C ARG A 228 -1.31 -26.77 1.80
N PHE A 229 -0.56 -26.24 2.76
CA PHE A 229 0.90 -26.32 2.78
C PHE A 229 1.42 -27.74 3.07
N ARG A 230 0.67 -28.54 3.83
CA ARG A 230 0.98 -29.97 3.98
C ARG A 230 0.73 -30.77 2.72
N ARG A 231 -0.31 -30.45 1.93
CA ARG A 231 -0.61 -31.08 0.65
C ARG A 231 0.38 -30.73 -0.44
N SER A 232 0.86 -29.50 -0.46
CA SER A 232 1.80 -28.99 -1.46
C SER A 232 2.83 -28.05 -0.82
N PRO A 233 4.06 -28.51 -0.58
CA PRO A 233 5.16 -27.65 -0.11
C PRO A 233 5.45 -26.49 -1.11
N LEU A 234 5.15 -26.67 -2.41
CA LEU A 234 5.28 -25.61 -3.41
C LEU A 234 4.35 -24.42 -3.16
N GLU A 235 3.18 -24.66 -2.56
CA GLU A 235 2.28 -23.56 -2.17
C GLU A 235 2.86 -22.74 -0.99
N ALA A 236 3.54 -23.40 -0.05
CA ALA A 236 4.25 -22.71 1.03
C ALA A 236 5.42 -21.89 0.48
N ALA A 237 6.21 -22.46 -0.45
CA ALA A 237 7.30 -21.76 -1.13
C ALA A 237 6.78 -20.60 -1.98
N ARG A 238 5.67 -20.77 -2.70
CA ARG A 238 4.98 -19.70 -3.43
C ARG A 238 4.61 -18.54 -2.50
N PHE A 239 3.94 -18.85 -1.40
CA PHE A 239 3.53 -17.82 -0.43
C PHE A 239 4.72 -17.07 0.16
N ALA A 240 5.77 -17.78 0.56
CA ALA A 240 7.00 -17.18 1.08
C ALA A 240 7.71 -16.33 0.02
N GLY A 241 7.86 -16.84 -1.20
CA GLY A 241 8.50 -16.15 -2.31
C GLY A 241 7.78 -14.84 -2.64
N LEU A 242 6.46 -14.88 -2.82
CA LEU A 242 5.65 -13.68 -3.09
C LEU A 242 5.77 -12.65 -1.97
N SER A 243 5.72 -13.09 -0.70
CA SER A 243 5.71 -12.19 0.45
C SER A 243 7.05 -11.51 0.71
N LEU A 244 8.16 -12.18 0.40
CA LEU A 244 9.50 -11.78 0.85
C LEU A 244 10.39 -11.25 -0.29
N ALA A 245 10.24 -11.77 -1.53
CA ALA A 245 11.21 -11.49 -2.59
C ALA A 245 11.42 -10.00 -2.83
N VAL A 246 10.37 -9.22 -3.03
CA VAL A 246 10.52 -7.79 -3.30
C VAL A 246 10.85 -7.00 -2.03
N PRO A 247 10.10 -7.09 -0.92
CA PRO A 247 10.39 -6.26 0.24
C PRO A 247 11.75 -6.53 0.89
N VAL A 248 12.20 -7.78 0.94
CA VAL A 248 13.47 -8.16 1.61
C VAL A 248 14.69 -7.81 0.79
N PHE A 249 14.64 -8.00 -0.53
CA PHE A 249 15.83 -7.81 -1.36
C PHE A 249 15.96 -6.40 -1.95
N TYR A 250 14.86 -5.68 -2.15
CA TYR A 250 14.92 -4.39 -2.85
C TYR A 250 14.80 -3.18 -1.92
N LEU A 251 13.98 -3.24 -0.84
CA LEU A 251 13.85 -2.08 0.05
C LEU A 251 15.13 -1.74 0.81
N PRO A 252 15.97 -2.68 1.27
CA PRO A 252 17.27 -2.34 1.89
C PRO A 252 18.23 -1.62 0.94
N ALA A 253 18.03 -1.71 -0.37
CA ALA A 253 18.83 -0.99 -1.34
C ALA A 253 18.64 0.53 -1.24
N LEU A 254 17.47 1.00 -0.77
CA LEU A 254 17.17 2.43 -0.54
C LEU A 254 18.08 3.09 0.52
N ASP A 255 18.87 2.32 1.26
CA ASP A 255 19.86 2.87 2.19
C ASP A 255 21.16 3.30 1.48
N ARG A 256 21.23 3.18 0.14
CA ARG A 256 22.42 3.48 -0.66
C ARG A 256 22.20 4.66 -1.60
N PRO A 257 23.22 5.56 -1.77
CA PRO A 257 23.08 6.79 -2.57
C PRO A 257 22.91 6.54 -4.08
N ASP A 258 23.34 5.39 -4.59
CA ASP A 258 23.31 5.04 -6.02
C ASP A 258 22.23 3.98 -6.32
N ASP A 259 21.15 3.99 -5.59
CA ASP A 259 20.08 3.02 -5.73
C ASP A 259 19.20 3.23 -6.98
N PRO A 260 18.61 2.18 -7.53
CA PRO A 260 17.67 2.26 -8.64
C PRO A 260 16.23 2.51 -8.16
N THR A 261 16.00 3.51 -7.31
CA THR A 261 14.73 3.75 -6.59
C THR A 261 13.50 3.73 -7.49
N VAL A 262 13.54 4.38 -8.66
CA VAL A 262 12.40 4.42 -9.58
C VAL A 262 12.01 3.01 -10.02
N SER A 263 13.01 2.15 -10.28
CA SER A 263 12.78 0.75 -10.67
C SER A 263 12.24 -0.07 -9.49
N ILE A 264 12.69 0.20 -8.27
CA ILE A 264 12.18 -0.44 -7.04
C ILE A 264 10.72 -0.05 -6.79
N LEU A 265 10.39 1.24 -6.92
CA LEU A 265 9.00 1.73 -6.86
C LEU A 265 8.11 1.01 -7.88
N GLY A 266 8.56 0.95 -9.14
CA GLY A 266 7.85 0.27 -10.22
C GLY A 266 7.65 -1.21 -9.94
N LEU A 267 8.69 -1.89 -9.46
CA LEU A 267 8.66 -3.32 -9.14
C LEU A 267 7.66 -3.63 -8.01
N LEU A 268 7.70 -2.87 -6.93
CA LEU A 268 6.79 -3.04 -5.80
C LEU A 268 5.33 -2.76 -6.20
N ALA A 269 5.11 -1.69 -6.98
CA ALA A 269 3.79 -1.36 -7.51
C ALA A 269 3.25 -2.47 -8.44
N ALA A 270 4.08 -3.01 -9.34
CA ALA A 270 3.72 -4.10 -10.24
C ALA A 270 3.39 -5.39 -9.47
N GLU A 271 4.18 -5.74 -8.44
CA GLU A 271 3.92 -6.92 -7.61
C GLU A 271 2.58 -6.82 -6.87
N LEU A 272 2.28 -5.67 -6.28
CA LEU A 272 1.01 -5.42 -5.62
C LEU A 272 -0.17 -5.40 -6.60
N ALA A 273 0.05 -4.91 -7.83
CA ALA A 273 -0.96 -4.96 -8.90
C ALA A 273 -1.27 -6.39 -9.33
N ILE A 274 -0.25 -7.24 -9.51
CA ILE A 274 -0.44 -8.67 -9.80
C ILE A 274 -1.28 -9.33 -8.70
N GLY A 275 -0.94 -9.10 -7.44
CA GLY A 275 -1.71 -9.65 -6.32
C GLY A 275 -3.17 -9.19 -6.31
N GLY A 276 -3.46 -7.95 -6.72
CA GLY A 276 -4.83 -7.45 -6.90
C GLY A 276 -5.57 -8.17 -8.03
N VAL A 277 -4.92 -8.35 -9.17
CA VAL A 277 -5.46 -9.13 -10.31
C VAL A 277 -5.72 -10.57 -9.91
N ASP A 278 -4.81 -11.21 -9.18
CA ASP A 278 -4.97 -12.59 -8.71
C ASP A 278 -6.16 -12.73 -7.77
N ASN A 279 -6.40 -11.77 -6.87
CA ASN A 279 -7.58 -11.77 -6.02
C ASN A 279 -8.89 -11.71 -6.83
N SER A 280 -8.92 -10.88 -7.87
CA SER A 280 -10.10 -10.76 -8.73
C SER A 280 -10.34 -12.03 -9.55
N LEU A 281 -9.27 -12.66 -10.06
CA LEU A 281 -9.36 -13.93 -10.77
C LEU A 281 -9.78 -15.08 -9.86
N ALA A 282 -9.27 -15.13 -8.62
CA ALA A 282 -9.69 -16.12 -7.63
C ALA A 282 -11.18 -15.94 -7.27
N GLN A 283 -11.67 -14.71 -7.19
CA GLN A 283 -13.09 -14.40 -6.99
C GLN A 283 -13.95 -14.88 -8.18
N ALA A 284 -13.40 -14.83 -9.41
CA ALA A 284 -14.04 -15.37 -10.61
C ALA A 284 -13.94 -16.91 -10.73
N GLY A 285 -13.35 -17.59 -9.74
CA GLY A 285 -13.23 -19.06 -9.70
C GLY A 285 -11.97 -19.62 -10.41
N HIS A 286 -11.03 -18.76 -10.81
CA HIS A 286 -9.78 -19.21 -11.42
C HIS A 286 -8.77 -19.68 -10.37
N ILE A 287 -8.47 -20.97 -10.34
CA ILE A 287 -7.43 -21.56 -9.50
C ILE A 287 -6.13 -21.66 -10.30
N ARG A 288 -5.04 -21.16 -9.72
CA ARG A 288 -3.71 -21.17 -10.36
C ARG A 288 -2.76 -22.15 -9.71
N GLY A 289 -1.94 -22.77 -10.52
CA GLY A 289 -0.80 -23.54 -10.04
C GLY A 289 0.31 -22.64 -9.50
N PRO A 290 1.19 -23.15 -8.60
CA PRO A 290 2.23 -22.38 -7.94
C PRO A 290 3.42 -22.01 -8.84
N LEU A 291 3.66 -22.73 -9.93
CA LEU A 291 4.89 -22.62 -10.72
C LEU A 291 5.15 -21.24 -11.34
N PRO A 292 4.18 -20.53 -11.96
CA PRO A 292 4.45 -19.20 -12.52
C PRO A 292 4.87 -18.19 -11.45
N ASP A 293 4.22 -18.21 -10.29
CA ASP A 293 4.54 -17.33 -9.19
C ASP A 293 5.89 -17.65 -8.55
N LEU A 294 6.26 -18.93 -8.46
CA LEU A 294 7.57 -19.36 -8.00
C LEU A 294 8.68 -18.95 -9.00
N ALA A 295 8.45 -19.06 -10.29
CA ALA A 295 9.39 -18.61 -11.31
C ALA A 295 9.63 -17.10 -11.20
N ARG A 296 8.54 -16.30 -11.06
CA ARG A 296 8.63 -14.85 -10.88
C ARG A 296 9.36 -14.47 -9.59
N SER A 297 8.92 -14.97 -8.45
CA SER A 297 9.55 -14.64 -7.16
C SER A 297 10.99 -15.14 -7.08
N GLY A 298 11.31 -16.26 -7.70
CA GLY A 298 12.68 -16.74 -7.85
C GLY A 298 13.55 -15.80 -8.69
N THR A 299 13.05 -15.33 -9.83
CA THR A 299 13.75 -14.31 -10.64
C THR A 299 13.97 -13.03 -9.84
N GLN A 300 12.95 -12.55 -9.14
CA GLN A 300 13.04 -11.38 -8.28
C GLN A 300 14.09 -11.57 -7.17
N ALA A 301 14.11 -12.72 -6.51
CA ALA A 301 15.08 -13.01 -5.44
C ALA A 301 16.52 -13.06 -5.98
N VAL A 302 16.75 -13.69 -7.13
CA VAL A 302 18.08 -13.73 -7.77
C VAL A 302 18.52 -12.33 -8.18
N CYS A 303 17.69 -11.58 -8.89
CA CYS A 303 17.99 -10.20 -9.29
C CYS A 303 18.22 -9.30 -8.07
N GLY A 304 17.43 -9.45 -7.01
CA GLY A 304 17.58 -8.70 -5.77
C GLY A 304 18.86 -9.05 -5.00
N ALA A 305 19.26 -10.33 -4.99
CA ALA A 305 20.56 -10.73 -4.44
C ALA A 305 21.73 -10.13 -5.23
N VAL A 306 21.64 -10.09 -6.56
CA VAL A 306 22.64 -9.42 -7.42
C VAL A 306 22.65 -7.91 -7.16
N LEU A 307 21.49 -7.28 -7.02
CA LEU A 307 21.38 -5.86 -6.65
C LEU A 307 22.12 -5.58 -5.32
N LEU A 308 21.79 -6.32 -4.27
CA LEU A 308 22.41 -6.12 -2.96
C LEU A 308 23.93 -6.39 -3.04
N TRP A 309 24.34 -7.47 -3.70
CA TRP A 309 25.75 -7.75 -3.89
C TRP A 309 26.48 -6.60 -4.61
N ALA A 310 25.92 -6.08 -5.70
CA ALA A 310 26.50 -4.96 -6.46
C ALA A 310 26.65 -3.70 -5.59
N LEU A 311 25.61 -3.35 -4.82
CA LEU A 311 25.63 -2.18 -3.95
C LEU A 311 26.58 -2.32 -2.75
N PHE A 312 26.69 -3.51 -2.16
CA PHE A 312 27.54 -3.74 -0.98
C PHE A 312 29.00 -4.06 -1.31
N SER A 313 29.30 -4.59 -2.52
CA SER A 313 30.67 -4.86 -2.97
C SER A 313 31.36 -3.67 -3.65
N GLY A 314 30.66 -2.55 -3.84
CA GLY A 314 31.14 -1.41 -4.63
C GLY A 314 31.20 -1.70 -6.13
N GLY A 315 30.51 -2.73 -6.60
CA GLY A 315 30.57 -3.29 -7.95
C GLY A 315 29.79 -2.57 -9.06
N GLY A 316 29.36 -1.34 -8.82
CA GLY A 316 28.82 -0.48 -9.88
C GLY A 316 27.30 -0.39 -9.96
N GLY A 317 26.80 0.85 -10.04
CA GLY A 317 25.38 1.19 -10.19
C GLY A 317 24.73 0.58 -11.43
N ASP A 318 25.48 0.36 -12.51
CA ASP A 318 24.95 -0.23 -13.76
C ASP A 318 24.47 -1.68 -13.56
N LEU A 319 25.18 -2.49 -12.78
CA LEU A 319 24.77 -3.86 -12.48
C LEU A 319 23.53 -3.88 -11.56
N ALA A 320 23.51 -2.99 -10.55
CA ALA A 320 22.38 -2.83 -9.66
C ALA A 320 21.12 -2.39 -10.43
N LEU A 321 21.25 -1.40 -11.30
CA LEU A 321 20.17 -0.93 -12.17
C LEU A 321 19.72 -2.04 -13.14
N GLY A 322 20.67 -2.74 -13.78
CA GLY A 322 20.37 -3.83 -14.70
C GLY A 322 19.56 -4.96 -14.04
N ALA A 323 19.99 -5.40 -12.85
CA ALA A 323 19.27 -6.42 -12.09
C ALA A 323 17.84 -6.00 -11.74
N THR A 324 17.66 -4.75 -11.30
CA THR A 324 16.33 -4.23 -10.93
C THR A 324 15.44 -4.07 -12.14
N LEU A 325 15.97 -3.61 -13.28
CA LEU A 325 15.23 -3.48 -14.53
C LEU A 325 14.78 -4.84 -15.08
N ILE A 326 15.61 -5.89 -14.97
CA ILE A 326 15.23 -7.24 -15.38
C ILE A 326 14.07 -7.75 -14.53
N ALA A 327 14.15 -7.59 -13.20
CA ALA A 327 13.07 -7.97 -12.29
C ALA A 327 11.77 -7.20 -12.60
N LEU A 328 11.87 -5.90 -12.83
CA LEU A 328 10.72 -5.05 -13.20
C LEU A 328 10.12 -5.47 -14.55
N ALA A 329 10.95 -5.65 -15.58
CA ALA A 329 10.48 -6.02 -16.91
C ALA A 329 9.78 -7.39 -16.92
N THR A 330 10.33 -8.38 -16.22
CA THR A 330 9.70 -9.71 -16.10
C THR A 330 8.38 -9.64 -15.33
N THR A 331 8.29 -8.84 -14.29
CA THR A 331 7.06 -8.64 -13.50
C THR A 331 5.99 -7.91 -14.31
N LEU A 332 6.35 -6.86 -15.05
CA LEU A 332 5.42 -6.14 -15.93
C LEU A 332 4.94 -7.00 -17.11
N ALA A 333 5.82 -7.82 -17.70
CA ALA A 333 5.45 -8.75 -18.74
C ALA A 333 4.42 -9.77 -18.23
N GLU A 334 4.61 -10.31 -17.03
CA GLU A 334 3.65 -11.22 -16.43
C GLU A 334 2.32 -10.53 -16.11
N LEU A 335 2.34 -9.32 -15.54
CA LEU A 335 1.13 -8.54 -15.32
C LEU A 335 0.34 -8.34 -16.64
N SER A 336 1.04 -7.95 -17.70
CA SER A 336 0.45 -7.73 -19.02
C SER A 336 -0.18 -9.00 -19.58
N VAL A 337 0.52 -10.13 -19.48
CA VAL A 337 0.00 -11.45 -19.90
C VAL A 337 -1.24 -11.85 -19.09
N ARG A 338 -1.23 -11.62 -17.77
CA ARG A 338 -2.38 -11.91 -16.88
C ARG A 338 -3.60 -11.08 -17.28
N LEU A 339 -3.43 -9.79 -17.46
CA LEU A 339 -4.50 -8.88 -17.86
C LEU A 339 -5.06 -9.25 -19.25
N TRP A 340 -4.18 -9.53 -20.21
CA TRP A 340 -4.60 -9.89 -21.57
C TRP A 340 -5.33 -11.23 -21.64
N ARG A 341 -4.78 -12.28 -21.02
CA ARG A 341 -5.39 -13.63 -21.07
C ARG A 341 -6.74 -13.71 -20.38
N ASN A 342 -6.93 -12.94 -19.30
CA ASN A 342 -8.15 -13.02 -18.49
C ASN A 342 -9.02 -11.77 -18.63
N ARG A 343 -8.85 -10.98 -19.70
CA ARG A 343 -9.57 -9.70 -19.87
C ARG A 343 -11.10 -9.84 -19.86
N THR A 344 -11.62 -10.94 -20.39
CA THR A 344 -13.07 -11.22 -20.42
C THR A 344 -13.62 -11.48 -19.02
N ASP A 345 -12.89 -12.23 -18.22
CA ASP A 345 -13.32 -12.62 -16.88
C ASP A 345 -13.18 -11.46 -15.88
N LEU A 346 -12.09 -10.68 -16.02
CA LEU A 346 -11.86 -9.48 -15.21
C LEU A 346 -12.89 -8.36 -15.44
N LEU A 347 -13.52 -8.35 -16.63
CA LEU A 347 -14.54 -7.35 -16.99
C LEU A 347 -15.97 -7.92 -16.91
N SER A 348 -16.14 -9.17 -16.46
CA SER A 348 -17.45 -9.80 -16.36
C SER A 348 -18.29 -9.23 -15.21
N PRO A 349 -19.62 -9.10 -15.36
CA PRO A 349 -20.50 -8.56 -14.30
C PRO A 349 -20.52 -9.38 -13.00
N GLY A 350 -20.06 -10.63 -13.02
CA GLY A 350 -20.04 -11.53 -11.85
C GLY A 350 -19.09 -11.13 -10.71
N LEU A 351 -18.17 -10.17 -10.92
CA LEU A 351 -17.24 -9.67 -9.89
C LEU A 351 -17.87 -8.65 -8.92
N THR A 352 -19.13 -8.27 -9.14
CA THR A 352 -19.83 -7.21 -8.35
C THR A 352 -20.78 -7.76 -7.28
N SER A 353 -20.86 -9.07 -7.10
CA SER A 353 -21.76 -9.72 -6.12
C SER A 353 -21.09 -10.00 -4.78
#